data_11125129ff84a591c2438fd68651eba8
#
_entry.id   11125129ff84a591c2438fd68651eba8
#
_cell.length_a   1.000
_cell.length_b   1.000
_cell.length_c   1.000
_cell.angle_alpha   90.00
_cell.angle_beta   90.00
_cell.angle_gamma   90.00
#
_symmetry.space_group_name_H-M   'P 1'
#
loop_
_entity.id
_entity.type
_entity.pdbx_description
1 polymer ?
#
loop_
_entity_poly.entity_id
_entity_poly.type
_entity_poly.pdbx_seq_one_letter_code
_entity_poly.pdbx_strand_id
1 'polypeptide(L)'
;MTGAAVSAFLSDGRLHLQHGPIDLIIEAHGDAKDISIAYDAMAKRFETVLDELVLELTSLRREVSKADSAKSPIARRMIVATEKYNDEFVTPMAAVAGSVADEIVQIGWTSSSLKKLYVNNGGDIAFRVGSGEEVVVGLTKSVIDPTLIGRLHFSSKSNVCGVATSGFGGRSRTFGIADAVTVISSCAADADVAATLIANHVSLGSHPQVKVVAANLVDATSDLGDRLVTSSVGNLTKQEIETALDNGVEKARAMCTRGTIEGAFLALRGSVRSVGKFHCSYLVDGKVSW
;
A
#
# COMPACT_ATOMS: atom_id res chain seq x y z
N MET A 1 -10.42 24.00 6.31
CA MET A 1 -11.53 23.15 6.79
C MET A 1 -11.56 21.93 5.87
N THR A 2 -11.33 20.76 6.41
CA THR A 2 -11.57 19.50 5.71
C THR A 2 -13.08 19.43 5.41
N GLY A 3 -13.48 19.14 4.16
CA GLY A 3 -14.89 18.93 3.82
C GLY A 3 -15.49 17.80 4.66
N ALA A 4 -16.81 17.59 4.60
CA ALA A 4 -17.43 16.45 5.27
C ALA A 4 -17.07 15.13 4.57
N ALA A 5 -16.97 14.04 5.34
CA ALA A 5 -16.86 12.70 4.77
C ALA A 5 -18.08 12.36 3.90
N VAL A 6 -17.85 11.74 2.77
CA VAL A 6 -18.88 11.29 1.83
C VAL A 6 -18.97 9.77 1.89
N SER A 7 -20.20 9.24 1.93
CA SER A 7 -20.51 7.83 1.85
C SER A 7 -21.53 7.60 0.75
N ALA A 8 -21.24 6.68 -0.18
CA ALA A 8 -22.12 6.35 -1.30
C ALA A 8 -21.98 4.86 -1.70
N PHE A 9 -23.02 4.30 -2.29
CA PHE A 9 -22.92 2.99 -2.93
C PHE A 9 -22.60 3.15 -4.42
N LEU A 10 -21.67 2.36 -4.88
CA LEU A 10 -21.39 2.20 -6.31
C LEU A 10 -22.49 1.37 -7.00
N SER A 11 -22.56 1.43 -8.31
CA SER A 11 -23.55 0.69 -9.11
C SER A 11 -23.49 -0.84 -8.93
N ASP A 12 -22.36 -1.36 -8.48
CA ASP A 12 -22.13 -2.78 -8.22
C ASP A 12 -22.34 -3.16 -6.73
N GLY A 13 -22.84 -2.22 -5.89
CA GLY A 13 -23.17 -2.45 -4.49
C GLY A 13 -22.01 -2.30 -3.51
N ARG A 14 -20.79 -1.98 -3.98
CA ARG A 14 -19.66 -1.67 -3.11
C ARG A 14 -19.87 -0.32 -2.41
N LEU A 15 -19.38 -0.22 -1.17
CA LEU A 15 -19.39 1.04 -0.44
C LEU A 15 -18.17 1.88 -0.85
N HIS A 16 -18.40 3.14 -1.16
CA HIS A 16 -17.40 4.16 -1.41
C HIS A 16 -17.40 5.18 -0.29
N LEU A 17 -16.25 5.37 0.36
CA LEU A 17 -16.05 6.40 1.39
C LEU A 17 -14.93 7.35 0.94
N GLN A 18 -15.19 8.67 0.99
CA GLN A 18 -14.22 9.67 0.57
C GLN A 18 -14.18 10.84 1.57
N HIS A 19 -12.97 11.21 2.02
CA HIS A 19 -12.73 12.36 2.89
C HIS A 19 -11.37 12.97 2.59
N GLY A 20 -11.33 14.15 1.96
CA GLY A 20 -10.09 14.78 1.51
C GLY A 20 -9.30 13.85 0.56
N PRO A 21 -8.04 13.50 0.88
CA PRO A 21 -7.21 12.61 0.06
C PRO A 21 -7.51 11.12 0.24
N ILE A 22 -8.32 10.74 1.24
CA ILE A 22 -8.64 9.34 1.53
C ILE A 22 -9.83 8.94 0.67
N ASP A 23 -9.66 7.82 -0.06
CA ASP A 23 -10.63 7.30 -1.03
C ASP A 23 -10.69 5.77 -0.91
N LEU A 24 -11.77 5.26 -0.31
CA LEU A 24 -11.93 3.85 0.01
C LEU A 24 -13.01 3.20 -0.83
N ILE A 25 -12.66 2.07 -1.47
CA ILE A 25 -13.63 1.15 -2.06
C ILE A 25 -13.69 -0.11 -1.19
N ILE A 26 -14.89 -0.44 -0.72
CA ILE A 26 -15.12 -1.49 0.27
C ILE A 26 -16.13 -2.51 -0.28
N GLU A 27 -15.81 -3.79 -0.13
CA GLU A 27 -16.74 -4.86 -0.45
C GLU A 27 -16.78 -5.88 0.69
N ALA A 28 -17.99 -6.18 1.15
CA ALA A 28 -18.28 -7.17 2.19
C ALA A 28 -19.13 -8.29 1.64
N HIS A 29 -18.90 -9.51 2.09
CA HIS A 29 -19.69 -10.70 1.77
C HIS A 29 -20.19 -11.36 3.05
N GLY A 30 -21.44 -11.78 3.05
CA GLY A 30 -22.14 -12.36 4.19
C GLY A 30 -23.66 -12.24 4.02
N ASP A 31 -24.40 -12.33 5.10
CA ASP A 31 -25.83 -12.08 5.09
C ASP A 31 -26.09 -10.57 4.93
N ALA A 32 -27.16 -10.20 4.21
CA ALA A 32 -27.45 -8.78 3.89
C ALA A 32 -27.54 -7.89 5.14
N LYS A 33 -28.09 -8.41 6.25
CA LYS A 33 -28.15 -7.70 7.53
C LYS A 33 -26.75 -7.43 8.11
N ASP A 34 -25.86 -8.43 8.08
CA ASP A 34 -24.51 -8.32 8.59
C ASP A 34 -23.66 -7.34 7.73
N ILE A 35 -23.83 -7.38 6.41
CA ILE A 35 -23.20 -6.43 5.48
C ILE A 35 -23.64 -4.99 5.79
N SER A 36 -24.94 -4.75 6.00
CA SER A 36 -25.44 -3.42 6.35
C SER A 36 -24.85 -2.92 7.66
N ILE A 37 -24.83 -3.75 8.71
CA ILE A 37 -24.23 -3.41 10.02
C ILE A 37 -22.75 -3.04 9.86
N ALA A 38 -22.00 -3.81 9.08
CA ALA A 38 -20.58 -3.54 8.82
C ALA A 38 -20.38 -2.22 8.08
N TYR A 39 -21.15 -1.96 7.03
CA TYR A 39 -21.06 -0.74 6.25
C TYR A 39 -21.38 0.50 7.08
N ASP A 40 -22.44 0.46 7.91
CA ASP A 40 -22.82 1.54 8.81
C ASP A 40 -21.71 1.83 9.84
N ALA A 41 -21.14 0.77 10.43
CA ALA A 41 -20.05 0.91 11.40
C ALA A 41 -18.78 1.51 10.77
N MET A 42 -18.41 1.07 9.56
CA MET A 42 -17.26 1.58 8.82
C MET A 42 -17.47 3.04 8.40
N ALA A 43 -18.64 3.38 7.88
CA ALA A 43 -18.96 4.75 7.48
C ALA A 43 -18.90 5.71 8.68
N LYS A 44 -19.50 5.33 9.82
CA LYS A 44 -19.44 6.10 11.06
C LYS A 44 -18.01 6.29 11.58
N ARG A 45 -17.17 5.24 11.57
CA ARG A 45 -15.75 5.35 11.97
C ARG A 45 -14.99 6.29 11.04
N PHE A 46 -15.29 6.24 9.75
CA PHE A 46 -14.60 7.01 8.73
C PHE A 46 -14.77 8.53 8.88
N GLU A 47 -15.88 9.00 9.45
CA GLU A 47 -16.17 10.43 9.66
C GLU A 47 -15.05 11.17 10.42
N THR A 48 -14.35 10.51 11.36
CA THR A 48 -13.35 11.13 12.23
C THR A 48 -11.91 10.87 11.80
N VAL A 49 -11.68 9.95 10.84
CA VAL A 49 -10.35 9.46 10.46
C VAL A 49 -9.42 10.59 10.01
N LEU A 50 -9.88 11.43 9.09
CA LEU A 50 -9.05 12.52 8.55
C LEU A 50 -8.74 13.56 9.61
N ASP A 51 -9.71 13.96 10.42
CA ASP A 51 -9.53 14.98 11.45
C ASP A 51 -8.55 14.50 12.52
N GLU A 52 -8.63 13.24 12.94
CA GLU A 52 -7.66 12.64 13.87
C GLU A 52 -6.24 12.70 13.30
N LEU A 53 -6.03 12.32 12.04
CA LEU A 53 -4.73 12.36 11.38
C LEU A 53 -4.20 13.79 11.21
N VAL A 54 -5.06 14.75 10.87
CA VAL A 54 -4.67 16.17 10.71
C VAL A 54 -4.18 16.76 12.03
N LEU A 55 -4.79 16.41 13.16
CA LEU A 55 -4.35 16.87 14.49
C LEU A 55 -2.92 16.41 14.83
N GLU A 56 -2.46 15.28 14.28
CA GLU A 56 -1.15 14.70 14.53
C GLU A 56 -0.17 14.85 13.36
N LEU A 57 -0.60 15.51 12.27
CA LEU A 57 0.11 15.55 11.00
C LEU A 57 1.54 16.09 11.11
N THR A 58 1.78 17.10 11.97
CA THR A 58 3.11 17.67 12.17
C THR A 58 4.10 16.63 12.72
N SER A 59 3.68 15.75 13.62
CA SER A 59 4.50 14.65 14.11
C SER A 59 4.65 13.54 13.08
N LEU A 60 3.56 13.15 12.40
CA LEU A 60 3.54 12.09 11.40
C LEU A 60 4.39 12.38 10.16
N ARG A 61 4.67 13.66 9.87
CA ARG A 61 5.56 14.10 8.79
C ARG A 61 7.04 14.15 9.17
N ARG A 62 7.39 13.93 10.44
CA ARG A 62 8.79 13.82 10.86
C ARG A 62 9.32 12.43 10.57
N GLU A 63 10.63 12.31 10.47
CA GLU A 63 11.31 11.02 10.49
C GLU A 63 10.88 10.19 11.69
N VAL A 64 10.62 8.90 11.53
CA VAL A 64 10.02 8.05 12.56
C VAL A 64 10.78 8.08 13.90
N SER A 65 12.11 8.14 13.83
CA SER A 65 12.98 8.29 15.03
C SER A 65 12.75 9.58 15.83
N LYS A 66 12.04 10.55 15.26
CA LYS A 66 11.71 11.86 15.84
C LYS A 66 10.21 12.09 15.99
N ALA A 67 9.39 11.07 15.68
CA ALA A 67 7.95 11.15 15.84
C ALA A 67 7.56 11.13 17.33
N ASP A 68 6.60 11.97 17.70
CA ASP A 68 6.03 11.95 19.06
C ASP A 68 5.10 10.73 19.20
N SER A 69 4.80 10.37 20.46
CA SER A 69 3.81 9.31 20.72
C SER A 69 2.42 9.71 20.20
N ALA A 70 1.84 8.85 19.37
CA ALA A 70 0.54 9.09 18.76
C ALA A 70 -0.64 8.83 19.72
N LYS A 71 -1.73 9.59 19.54
CA LYS A 71 -2.98 9.45 20.30
C LYS A 71 -4.00 8.61 19.55
N SER A 72 -4.19 8.87 18.25
CA SER A 72 -5.17 8.14 17.43
C SER A 72 -4.72 6.71 17.12
N PRO A 73 -5.65 5.76 16.99
CA PRO A 73 -5.33 4.37 16.64
C PRO A 73 -4.56 4.24 15.32
N ILE A 74 -4.95 5.03 14.31
CA ILE A 74 -4.33 5.01 12.98
C ILE A 74 -2.90 5.54 13.05
N ALA A 75 -2.67 6.71 13.69
CA ALA A 75 -1.34 7.28 13.84
C ALA A 75 -0.39 6.34 14.61
N ARG A 76 -0.88 5.66 15.66
CA ARG A 76 -0.10 4.62 16.35
C ARG A 76 0.30 3.48 15.42
N ARG A 77 -0.64 2.99 14.58
CA ARG A 77 -0.36 1.93 13.60
C ARG A 77 0.69 2.38 12.59
N MET A 78 0.60 3.63 12.10
CA MET A 78 1.60 4.21 11.20
C MET A 78 3.00 4.23 11.82
N ILE A 79 3.13 4.67 13.07
CA ILE A 79 4.42 4.70 13.78
C ILE A 79 4.94 3.28 13.97
N VAL A 80 4.15 2.35 14.50
CA VAL A 80 4.56 0.95 14.73
C VAL A 80 5.02 0.26 13.44
N ALA A 81 4.35 0.50 12.32
CA ALA A 81 4.75 -0.06 11.03
C ALA A 81 6.09 0.48 10.55
N THR A 82 6.36 1.78 10.73
CA THR A 82 7.56 2.45 10.25
C THR A 82 8.77 2.32 11.20
N GLU A 83 8.56 2.15 12.51
CA GLU A 83 9.63 1.93 13.51
C GLU A 83 10.48 0.68 13.22
N LYS A 84 9.94 -0.30 12.50
CA LYS A 84 10.67 -1.50 12.05
C LYS A 84 11.82 -1.17 11.08
N TYR A 85 11.87 0.05 10.56
CA TYR A 85 12.80 0.53 9.54
C TYR A 85 13.49 1.84 9.95
N ASN A 86 13.74 2.04 11.26
CA ASN A 86 14.38 3.24 11.81
C ASN A 86 15.88 3.35 11.49
N ASP A 87 16.44 2.36 10.81
CA ASP A 87 17.81 2.32 10.26
C ASP A 87 17.93 3.08 8.91
N GLU A 88 16.82 3.51 8.32
CA GLU A 88 16.78 4.33 7.12
C GLU A 88 15.74 5.45 7.25
N PHE A 89 15.82 6.45 6.36
CA PHE A 89 14.86 7.54 6.38
C PHE A 89 13.46 7.05 5.98
N VAL A 90 12.54 7.16 6.91
CA VAL A 90 11.12 6.92 6.72
C VAL A 90 10.30 7.81 7.67
N THR A 91 9.17 8.30 7.19
CA THR A 91 8.18 8.99 8.02
C THR A 91 6.97 8.08 8.23
N PRO A 92 6.20 8.24 9.31
CA PRO A 92 4.94 7.52 9.50
C PRO A 92 3.96 7.66 8.31
N MET A 93 4.08 8.71 7.50
CA MET A 93 3.24 8.91 6.31
C MET A 93 3.38 7.79 5.27
N ALA A 94 4.51 7.08 5.24
CA ALA A 94 4.74 5.91 4.36
C ALA A 94 3.84 4.70 4.68
N ALA A 95 3.06 4.75 5.78
CA ALA A 95 2.13 3.70 6.17
C ALA A 95 0.69 4.22 6.28
N VAL A 96 0.39 5.44 5.79
CA VAL A 96 -0.90 6.09 6.05
C VAL A 96 -2.06 5.38 5.37
N ALA A 97 -1.92 5.02 4.09
CA ALA A 97 -3.01 4.44 3.32
C ALA A 97 -3.34 3.02 3.80
N GLY A 98 -2.31 2.19 4.05
CA GLY A 98 -2.47 0.87 4.65
C GLY A 98 -3.04 0.91 6.07
N SER A 99 -2.61 1.88 6.90
CA SER A 99 -3.11 2.02 8.28
C SER A 99 -4.59 2.41 8.33
N VAL A 100 -5.04 3.25 7.41
CA VAL A 100 -6.47 3.60 7.28
C VAL A 100 -7.26 2.38 6.82
N ALA A 101 -6.78 1.63 5.82
CA ALA A 101 -7.43 0.42 5.33
C ALA A 101 -7.56 -0.64 6.45
N ASP A 102 -6.49 -0.84 7.24
CA ASP A 102 -6.48 -1.76 8.39
C ASP A 102 -7.48 -1.35 9.48
N GLU A 103 -7.61 -0.05 9.77
CA GLU A 103 -8.58 0.46 10.74
C GLU A 103 -10.00 0.14 10.30
N ILE A 104 -10.34 0.49 9.07
CA ILE A 104 -11.70 0.34 8.55
C ILE A 104 -12.07 -1.14 8.38
N VAL A 105 -11.16 -1.98 7.88
CA VAL A 105 -11.42 -3.43 7.79
C VAL A 105 -11.63 -4.06 9.17
N GLN A 106 -10.86 -3.62 10.18
CA GLN A 106 -11.02 -4.10 11.55
C GLN A 106 -12.39 -3.75 12.13
N ILE A 107 -12.85 -2.52 11.94
CA ILE A 107 -14.18 -2.08 12.40
C ILE A 107 -15.29 -2.90 11.74
N GLY A 108 -15.27 -3.03 10.41
CA GLY A 108 -16.28 -3.83 9.69
C GLY A 108 -16.29 -5.29 10.11
N TRP A 109 -15.10 -5.91 10.25
CA TRP A 109 -14.97 -7.32 10.61
C TRP A 109 -15.45 -7.64 12.02
N THR A 110 -15.27 -6.74 12.98
CA THR A 110 -15.67 -6.92 14.38
C THR A 110 -17.12 -6.52 14.67
N SER A 111 -17.77 -5.80 13.76
CA SER A 111 -19.15 -5.31 13.97
C SER A 111 -20.22 -6.33 13.64
N SER A 112 -19.93 -7.34 12.80
CA SER A 112 -20.91 -8.34 12.36
C SER A 112 -20.23 -9.63 11.85
N SER A 113 -21.03 -10.65 11.51
CA SER A 113 -20.53 -11.95 11.03
C SER A 113 -20.39 -11.96 9.51
N LEU A 114 -19.24 -11.49 9.03
CA LEU A 114 -18.93 -11.49 7.60
C LEU A 114 -18.22 -12.77 7.16
N LYS A 115 -18.38 -13.16 5.89
CA LYS A 115 -17.63 -14.23 5.25
C LYS A 115 -16.31 -13.76 4.73
N LYS A 116 -16.28 -12.59 4.08
CA LYS A 116 -15.06 -11.86 3.71
C LYS A 116 -15.32 -10.37 3.61
N LEU A 117 -14.26 -9.60 3.77
CA LEU A 117 -14.28 -8.15 3.69
C LEU A 117 -12.94 -7.67 3.13
N TYR A 118 -12.98 -6.71 2.19
CA TYR A 118 -11.79 -5.94 1.84
C TYR A 118 -12.07 -4.44 1.82
N VAL A 119 -11.01 -3.67 2.10
CA VAL A 119 -10.96 -2.21 2.03
C VAL A 119 -9.77 -1.84 1.17
N ASN A 120 -10.01 -1.19 0.05
CA ASN A 120 -8.98 -0.69 -0.87
C ASN A 120 -8.87 0.83 -0.75
N ASN A 121 -7.72 1.33 -0.34
CA ASN A 121 -7.38 2.74 -0.23
C ASN A 121 -6.36 3.12 -1.31
N GLY A 122 -6.83 3.37 -2.52
CA GLY A 122 -5.96 3.82 -3.61
C GLY A 122 -4.91 2.81 -4.06
N GLY A 123 -5.12 1.52 -3.84
CA GLY A 123 -4.20 0.42 -4.17
C GLY A 123 -3.66 -0.32 -2.93
N ASP A 124 -3.77 0.27 -1.74
CA ASP A 124 -3.40 -0.38 -0.48
C ASP A 124 -4.62 -1.06 0.11
N ILE A 125 -4.56 -2.38 0.20
CA ILE A 125 -5.71 -3.24 0.45
C ILE A 125 -5.52 -3.96 1.78
N ALA A 126 -6.45 -3.74 2.72
CA ALA A 126 -6.63 -4.59 3.89
C ALA A 126 -7.80 -5.54 3.68
N PHE A 127 -7.69 -6.78 4.13
CA PHE A 127 -8.78 -7.75 4.01
C PHE A 127 -8.86 -8.74 5.17
N ARG A 128 -10.03 -9.38 5.30
CA ARG A 128 -10.28 -10.50 6.19
C ARG A 128 -11.04 -11.57 5.43
N VAL A 129 -10.70 -12.84 5.69
CA VAL A 129 -11.21 -14.00 4.98
C VAL A 129 -11.68 -15.05 5.98
N GLY A 130 -12.95 -15.38 5.96
CA GLY A 130 -13.56 -16.45 6.76
C GLY A 130 -13.20 -17.85 6.23
N SER A 131 -13.53 -18.87 7.01
CA SER A 131 -13.28 -20.26 6.63
C SER A 131 -14.02 -20.63 5.34
N GLY A 132 -13.31 -21.23 4.38
CA GLY A 132 -13.87 -21.64 3.09
C GLY A 132 -13.96 -20.56 2.02
N GLU A 133 -13.58 -19.33 2.37
CA GLU A 133 -13.58 -18.19 1.44
C GLU A 133 -12.19 -17.87 0.91
N GLU A 134 -12.15 -17.08 -0.16
CA GLU A 134 -10.92 -16.61 -0.80
C GLU A 134 -11.04 -15.13 -1.19
N VAL A 135 -9.93 -14.39 -1.07
CA VAL A 135 -9.73 -13.05 -1.67
C VAL A 135 -8.71 -13.16 -2.79
N VAL A 136 -9.00 -12.55 -3.92
CA VAL A 136 -8.12 -12.51 -5.10
C VAL A 136 -7.73 -11.06 -5.38
N VAL A 137 -6.43 -10.79 -5.39
CA VAL A 137 -5.87 -9.45 -5.67
C VAL A 137 -5.12 -9.50 -7.01
N GLY A 138 -5.43 -8.55 -7.90
CA GLY A 138 -4.74 -8.39 -9.17
C GLY A 138 -3.35 -7.77 -9.01
N LEU A 139 -2.37 -8.28 -9.74
CA LEU A 139 -1.05 -7.68 -9.92
C LEU A 139 -1.00 -6.88 -11.21
N THR A 140 -0.41 -5.69 -11.16
CA THR A 140 -0.20 -4.83 -12.34
C THR A 140 1.29 -4.60 -12.60
N LYS A 141 1.64 -4.30 -13.85
CA LYS A 141 3.02 -3.95 -14.24
C LYS A 141 3.43 -2.57 -13.80
N SER A 142 2.48 -1.69 -13.61
CA SER A 142 2.72 -0.28 -13.34
C SER A 142 1.55 0.28 -12.55
N VAL A 143 1.83 1.26 -11.71
CA VAL A 143 0.79 2.03 -10.98
C VAL A 143 -0.03 2.93 -11.92
N ILE A 144 0.48 3.22 -13.12
CA ILE A 144 -0.19 4.05 -14.14
C ILE A 144 -1.04 3.18 -15.07
N ASP A 145 -0.53 1.99 -15.45
CA ASP A 145 -1.20 1.04 -16.35
C ASP A 145 -1.77 -0.13 -15.52
N PRO A 146 -3.09 -0.21 -15.35
CA PRO A 146 -3.74 -1.26 -14.56
C PRO A 146 -3.82 -2.61 -15.26
N THR A 147 -3.12 -2.82 -16.37
CA THR A 147 -3.07 -4.12 -17.07
C THR A 147 -2.58 -5.21 -16.12
N LEU A 148 -3.44 -6.20 -15.89
CA LEU A 148 -3.13 -7.32 -14.99
C LEU A 148 -2.06 -8.23 -15.61
N ILE A 149 -1.08 -8.61 -14.80
CA ILE A 149 -0.02 -9.59 -15.12
C ILE A 149 -0.13 -10.87 -14.31
N GLY A 150 -0.92 -10.86 -13.26
CA GLY A 150 -1.11 -12.00 -12.37
C GLY A 150 -2.21 -11.76 -11.35
N ARG A 151 -2.48 -12.80 -10.57
CA ARG A 151 -3.42 -12.76 -9.45
C ARG A 151 -2.81 -13.45 -8.25
N LEU A 152 -2.98 -12.84 -7.08
CA LEU A 152 -2.62 -13.39 -5.78
C LEU A 152 -3.88 -13.95 -5.12
N HIS A 153 -3.78 -15.15 -4.56
CA HIS A 153 -4.87 -15.86 -3.93
C HIS A 153 -4.62 -16.02 -2.44
N PHE A 154 -5.57 -15.57 -1.61
CA PHE A 154 -5.48 -15.58 -0.15
C PHE A 154 -6.71 -16.23 0.46
N SER A 155 -6.50 -17.26 1.26
CA SER A 155 -7.54 -17.94 2.03
C SER A 155 -7.41 -17.63 3.53
N SER A 156 -8.36 -18.08 4.33
CA SER A 156 -8.30 -17.97 5.80
C SER A 156 -7.09 -18.64 6.46
N LYS A 157 -6.36 -19.47 5.72
CA LYS A 157 -5.11 -20.11 6.18
C LYS A 157 -3.86 -19.27 5.88
N SER A 158 -4.00 -18.19 5.11
CA SER A 158 -2.91 -17.28 4.80
C SER A 158 -2.62 -16.37 5.99
N ASN A 159 -1.35 -16.14 6.30
CA ASN A 159 -0.96 -15.10 7.26
C ASN A 159 -1.09 -13.69 6.66
N VAL A 160 -1.40 -13.58 5.36
CA VAL A 160 -1.52 -12.31 4.66
C VAL A 160 -2.91 -11.73 4.87
N CYS A 161 -2.96 -10.47 5.27
CA CYS A 161 -4.18 -9.67 5.40
C CYS A 161 -4.01 -8.28 4.79
N GLY A 162 -2.85 -7.99 4.20
CA GLY A 162 -2.53 -6.71 3.58
C GLY A 162 -1.73 -6.84 2.30
N VAL A 163 -2.08 -6.01 1.32
CA VAL A 163 -1.36 -5.84 0.04
C VAL A 163 -1.24 -4.35 -0.22
N ALA A 164 -0.05 -3.90 -0.61
CA ALA A 164 0.18 -2.50 -0.97
C ALA A 164 1.05 -2.38 -2.22
N THR A 165 0.86 -1.32 -3.00
CA THR A 165 1.64 -1.10 -4.22
C THR A 165 2.17 0.33 -4.27
N SER A 166 3.49 0.46 -4.36
CA SER A 166 4.22 1.71 -4.56
C SER A 166 4.97 1.69 -5.90
N GLY A 167 5.46 2.85 -6.37
CA GLY A 167 6.27 2.95 -7.59
C GLY A 167 6.26 4.34 -8.19
N PHE A 168 7.11 4.51 -9.22
CA PHE A 168 7.23 5.74 -9.98
C PHE A 168 5.95 6.03 -10.77
N GLY A 169 5.41 7.23 -10.61
CA GLY A 169 4.14 7.62 -11.25
C GLY A 169 2.91 7.39 -10.38
N GLY A 170 3.03 6.80 -9.19
CA GLY A 170 1.99 6.76 -8.17
C GLY A 170 1.73 8.12 -7.52
N ARG A 171 0.77 8.16 -6.60
CA ARG A 171 0.46 9.38 -5.82
C ARG A 171 1.60 9.74 -4.86
N SER A 172 2.23 8.75 -4.24
CA SER A 172 3.41 8.94 -3.39
C SER A 172 4.66 9.18 -4.21
N ARG A 173 5.56 10.02 -3.73
CA ARG A 173 6.87 10.24 -4.35
C ARG A 173 7.83 9.13 -3.94
N THR A 174 8.75 8.77 -4.85
CA THR A 174 9.75 7.73 -4.62
C THR A 174 11.17 8.25 -4.93
N PHE A 175 12.15 7.70 -4.25
CA PHE A 175 13.56 7.88 -4.53
C PHE A 175 14.07 6.91 -5.63
N GLY A 176 13.28 5.87 -5.93
CA GLY A 176 13.61 4.84 -6.90
C GLY A 176 12.93 5.05 -8.26
N ILE A 177 13.05 4.03 -9.11
CA ILE A 177 12.59 4.06 -10.50
C ILE A 177 11.64 2.92 -10.85
N ALA A 178 11.21 2.10 -9.88
CA ALA A 178 10.29 0.98 -10.11
C ALA A 178 8.98 1.44 -10.74
N ASP A 179 8.50 0.74 -11.77
CA ASP A 179 7.16 0.98 -12.32
C ASP A 179 6.07 0.54 -11.34
N ALA A 180 6.29 -0.57 -10.61
CA ALA A 180 5.47 -1.02 -9.51
C ALA A 180 6.25 -1.94 -8.57
N VAL A 181 6.01 -1.82 -7.27
CA VAL A 181 6.40 -2.79 -6.23
C VAL A 181 5.16 -3.12 -5.41
N THR A 182 4.68 -4.36 -5.53
CA THR A 182 3.55 -4.87 -4.75
C THR A 182 4.09 -5.75 -3.63
N VAL A 183 3.73 -5.46 -2.40
CA VAL A 183 4.12 -6.20 -1.19
C VAL A 183 2.91 -6.83 -0.54
N ILE A 184 3.10 -8.04 -0.02
CA ILE A 184 2.12 -8.76 0.78
C ILE A 184 2.64 -8.93 2.22
N SER A 185 1.78 -8.68 3.20
CA SER A 185 2.14 -8.77 4.62
C SER A 185 0.94 -9.15 5.50
N SER A 186 1.18 -9.37 6.78
CA SER A 186 0.16 -9.67 7.78
C SER A 186 -0.86 -8.54 8.01
N CYS A 187 -0.52 -7.31 7.59
CA CYS A 187 -1.42 -6.16 7.60
C CYS A 187 -1.06 -5.18 6.47
N ALA A 188 -2.00 -4.30 6.10
CA ALA A 188 -1.81 -3.34 5.01
C ALA A 188 -0.80 -2.24 5.37
N ALA A 189 -0.73 -1.82 6.62
CA ALA A 189 0.24 -0.82 7.08
C ALA A 189 1.69 -1.29 6.88
N ASP A 190 2.00 -2.55 7.22
CA ASP A 190 3.32 -3.13 7.00
C ASP A 190 3.63 -3.31 5.50
N ALA A 191 2.63 -3.70 4.71
CA ALA A 191 2.78 -3.80 3.26
C ALA A 191 3.07 -2.45 2.61
N ASP A 192 2.39 -1.36 3.04
CA ASP A 192 2.50 0.00 2.52
C ASP A 192 3.91 0.57 2.72
N VAL A 193 4.41 0.57 3.97
CA VAL A 193 5.77 1.06 4.24
C VAL A 193 6.82 0.21 3.53
N ALA A 194 6.67 -1.11 3.48
CA ALA A 194 7.63 -1.98 2.82
C ALA A 194 7.63 -1.78 1.29
N ALA A 195 6.45 -1.61 0.66
CA ALA A 195 6.34 -1.31 -0.76
C ALA A 195 7.06 0.00 -1.10
N THR A 196 6.88 1.05 -0.28
CA THR A 196 7.57 2.33 -0.42
C THR A 196 9.08 2.17 -0.32
N LEU A 197 9.59 1.49 0.70
CA LEU A 197 11.03 1.32 0.92
C LEU A 197 11.67 0.43 -0.15
N ILE A 198 11.05 -0.66 -0.55
CA ILE A 198 11.56 -1.52 -1.63
C ILE A 198 11.55 -0.74 -2.96
N ALA A 199 10.50 0.03 -3.25
CA ALA A 199 10.44 0.86 -4.46
C ALA A 199 11.58 1.89 -4.50
N ASN A 200 11.94 2.48 -3.36
CA ASN A 200 13.08 3.39 -3.23
C ASN A 200 14.42 2.71 -3.52
N HIS A 201 14.56 1.41 -3.20
CA HIS A 201 15.77 0.62 -3.45
C HIS A 201 15.86 0.08 -4.89
N VAL A 202 14.78 0.05 -5.66
CA VAL A 202 14.86 -0.18 -7.11
C VAL A 202 15.46 1.06 -7.75
N SER A 203 16.78 1.15 -7.75
CA SER A 203 17.52 2.37 -8.08
C SER A 203 18.88 2.05 -8.69
N LEU A 204 19.39 3.00 -9.49
CA LEU A 204 20.75 3.00 -10.05
C LEU A 204 21.65 4.04 -9.38
N GLY A 205 21.17 4.68 -8.30
CA GLY A 205 21.84 5.82 -7.69
C GLY A 205 21.85 7.03 -8.64
N SER A 206 23.00 7.72 -8.72
CA SER A 206 23.17 8.82 -9.69
C SER A 206 23.32 8.26 -11.10
N HIS A 207 22.33 8.51 -11.95
CA HIS A 207 22.30 7.98 -13.32
C HIS A 207 21.84 9.06 -14.32
N PRO A 208 22.50 9.22 -15.51
CA PRO A 208 22.17 10.27 -16.47
C PRO A 208 20.73 10.24 -16.98
N GLN A 209 20.13 9.06 -17.05
CA GLN A 209 18.74 8.86 -17.49
C GLN A 209 17.70 9.03 -16.37
N VAL A 210 18.11 9.22 -15.11
CA VAL A 210 17.22 9.44 -13.97
C VAL A 210 17.32 10.90 -13.54
N LYS A 211 16.24 11.66 -13.75
CA LYS A 211 16.16 13.04 -13.28
C LYS A 211 15.47 13.07 -11.92
N VAL A 212 16.02 13.88 -11.04
CA VAL A 212 15.49 14.08 -9.69
C VAL A 212 15.20 15.55 -9.42
N VAL A 213 14.31 15.81 -8.48
CA VAL A 213 13.93 17.16 -8.04
C VAL A 213 13.64 17.12 -6.54
N ALA A 214 13.87 18.21 -5.84
CA ALA A 214 13.50 18.27 -4.42
C ALA A 214 11.99 18.12 -4.23
N ALA A 215 11.57 17.27 -3.29
CA ALA A 215 10.17 16.93 -3.09
C ALA A 215 9.31 18.16 -2.78
N ASN A 216 9.83 19.11 -1.99
CA ASN A 216 9.15 20.37 -1.65
C ASN A 216 8.94 21.32 -2.83
N LEU A 217 9.68 21.16 -3.95
CA LEU A 217 9.45 21.92 -5.18
C LEU A 217 8.28 21.33 -6.00
N VAL A 218 7.94 20.07 -5.78
CA VAL A 218 6.81 19.41 -6.42
C VAL A 218 5.55 19.54 -5.57
N ASP A 219 5.71 19.39 -4.25
CA ASP A 219 4.67 19.55 -3.25
C ASP A 219 5.26 20.22 -2.00
N ALA A 220 4.94 21.50 -1.80
CA ALA A 220 5.44 22.29 -0.67
C ALA A 220 5.07 21.70 0.69
N THR A 221 4.08 20.80 0.74
CA THR A 221 3.62 20.12 1.97
C THR A 221 4.18 18.71 2.13
N SER A 222 5.09 18.27 1.27
CA SER A 222 5.69 16.94 1.32
C SER A 222 6.46 16.71 2.63
N ASP A 223 6.25 15.55 3.24
CA ASP A 223 7.02 15.06 4.40
C ASP A 223 8.47 14.70 4.06
N LEU A 224 8.78 14.59 2.75
CA LEU A 224 10.14 14.32 2.26
C LEU A 224 11.03 15.57 2.25
N GLY A 225 10.47 16.78 2.40
CA GLY A 225 11.21 18.04 2.47
C GLY A 225 12.03 18.33 1.21
N ASP A 226 13.32 18.59 1.37
CA ASP A 226 14.28 18.88 0.30
C ASP A 226 14.93 17.64 -0.33
N ARG A 227 14.53 16.43 0.09
CA ARG A 227 15.05 15.18 -0.47
C ARG A 227 14.72 15.06 -1.96
N LEU A 228 15.69 14.56 -2.72
CA LEU A 228 15.56 14.40 -4.15
C LEU A 228 14.70 13.17 -4.48
N VAL A 229 13.55 13.41 -5.11
CA VAL A 229 12.64 12.37 -5.61
C VAL A 229 12.76 12.23 -7.12
N THR A 230 12.50 11.04 -7.65
CA THR A 230 12.53 10.79 -9.08
C THR A 230 11.43 11.58 -9.79
N SER A 231 11.80 12.38 -10.78
CA SER A 231 10.90 13.19 -11.61
C SER A 231 10.70 12.62 -13.01
N SER A 232 11.73 11.98 -13.58
CA SER A 232 11.60 11.25 -14.85
C SER A 232 12.66 10.18 -14.98
N VAL A 233 12.33 9.13 -15.74
CA VAL A 233 13.23 8.02 -16.08
C VAL A 233 13.27 7.88 -17.60
N GLY A 234 14.44 8.09 -18.18
CA GLY A 234 14.70 7.94 -19.62
C GLY A 234 14.87 6.48 -20.04
N ASN A 235 15.55 6.25 -21.15
CA ASN A 235 15.81 4.91 -21.65
C ASN A 235 16.90 4.23 -20.82
N LEU A 236 16.62 3.02 -20.39
CA LEU A 236 17.56 2.17 -19.65
C LEU A 236 17.92 0.96 -20.52
N THR A 237 19.16 0.53 -20.44
CA THR A 237 19.61 -0.74 -21.01
C THR A 237 19.05 -1.91 -20.21
N LYS A 238 19.02 -3.11 -20.80
CA LYS A 238 18.59 -4.32 -20.10
C LYS A 238 19.41 -4.56 -18.83
N GLN A 239 20.72 -4.36 -18.88
CA GLN A 239 21.61 -4.53 -17.73
C GLN A 239 21.29 -3.56 -16.59
N GLU A 240 20.99 -2.29 -16.90
CA GLU A 240 20.60 -1.28 -15.91
C GLU A 240 19.25 -1.65 -15.25
N ILE A 241 18.29 -2.12 -16.03
CA ILE A 241 17.00 -2.60 -15.51
C ILE A 241 17.21 -3.76 -14.53
N GLU A 242 18.03 -4.76 -14.90
CA GLU A 242 18.35 -5.91 -14.06
C GLU A 242 19.05 -5.46 -12.78
N THR A 243 20.07 -4.60 -12.87
CA THR A 243 20.80 -4.07 -11.70
C THR A 243 19.85 -3.34 -10.73
N ALA A 244 18.97 -2.46 -11.24
CA ALA A 244 18.04 -1.72 -10.40
C ALA A 244 17.05 -2.67 -9.70
N LEU A 245 16.53 -3.67 -10.42
CA LEU A 245 15.63 -4.68 -9.83
C LEU A 245 16.34 -5.54 -8.77
N ASP A 246 17.59 -5.92 -9.00
CA ASP A 246 18.35 -6.73 -8.05
C ASP A 246 18.62 -6.00 -6.73
N ASN A 247 18.85 -4.68 -6.77
CA ASN A 247 18.94 -3.85 -5.56
C ASN A 247 17.63 -3.88 -4.75
N GLY A 248 16.48 -3.75 -5.43
CA GLY A 248 15.16 -3.88 -4.78
C GLY A 248 14.89 -5.29 -4.24
N VAL A 249 15.33 -6.33 -4.96
CA VAL A 249 15.22 -7.74 -4.54
C VAL A 249 16.04 -8.00 -3.28
N GLU A 250 17.24 -7.46 -3.17
CA GLU A 250 18.06 -7.57 -1.96
C GLU A 250 17.33 -6.98 -0.74
N LYS A 251 16.76 -5.79 -0.88
CA LYS A 251 15.94 -5.16 0.16
C LYS A 251 14.73 -6.03 0.54
N ALA A 252 13.98 -6.53 -0.44
CA ALA A 252 12.82 -7.39 -0.21
C ALA A 252 13.19 -8.70 0.50
N ARG A 253 14.32 -9.34 0.12
CA ARG A 253 14.83 -10.54 0.78
C ARG A 253 15.19 -10.29 2.25
N ALA A 254 15.83 -9.17 2.54
CA ALA A 254 16.15 -8.80 3.92
C ALA A 254 14.87 -8.63 4.76
N MET A 255 13.83 -8.01 4.21
CA MET A 255 12.53 -7.84 4.87
C MET A 255 11.82 -9.19 5.08
N CYS A 256 11.80 -10.09 4.08
CA CYS A 256 11.26 -11.44 4.23
C CYS A 256 12.00 -12.23 5.32
N THR A 257 13.34 -12.13 5.37
CA THR A 257 14.16 -12.81 6.37
C THR A 257 13.90 -12.31 7.79
N ARG A 258 13.64 -11.01 7.95
CA ARG A 258 13.20 -10.39 9.23
C ARG A 258 11.75 -10.74 9.59
N GLY A 259 10.97 -11.32 8.67
CA GLY A 259 9.54 -11.63 8.88
C GLY A 259 8.64 -10.39 8.89
N THR A 260 9.09 -9.27 8.33
CA THR A 260 8.27 -8.04 8.24
C THR A 260 7.32 -8.04 7.06
N ILE A 261 7.60 -8.85 6.03
CA ILE A 261 6.73 -9.10 4.89
C ILE A 261 6.72 -10.60 4.52
N GLU A 262 5.65 -11.05 3.86
CA GLU A 262 5.53 -12.42 3.34
C GLU A 262 6.12 -12.54 1.92
N GLY A 263 6.10 -11.46 1.13
CA GLY A 263 6.67 -11.43 -0.20
C GLY A 263 6.48 -10.10 -0.93
N ALA A 264 7.17 -9.99 -2.07
CA ALA A 264 7.15 -8.80 -2.92
C ALA A 264 7.25 -9.15 -4.40
N PHE A 265 6.59 -8.33 -5.24
CA PHE A 265 6.72 -8.29 -6.69
C PHE A 265 7.27 -6.94 -7.11
N LEU A 266 8.32 -6.96 -7.93
CA LEU A 266 8.97 -5.76 -8.41
C LEU A 266 8.88 -5.74 -9.94
N ALA A 267 8.44 -4.64 -10.51
CA ALA A 267 8.35 -4.44 -11.95
C ALA A 267 9.10 -3.17 -12.37
N LEU A 268 9.89 -3.27 -13.44
CA LEU A 268 10.59 -2.15 -14.06
C LEU A 268 10.71 -2.41 -15.57
N ARG A 269 10.18 -1.51 -16.40
CA ARG A 269 10.28 -1.56 -17.85
C ARG A 269 9.93 -2.93 -18.46
N GLY A 270 8.88 -3.55 -17.93
CA GLY A 270 8.38 -4.87 -18.37
C GLY A 270 9.13 -6.08 -17.82
N SER A 271 10.26 -5.89 -17.16
CA SER A 271 10.95 -6.94 -16.39
C SER A 271 10.32 -7.08 -15.00
N VAL A 272 10.20 -8.31 -14.50
CA VAL A 272 9.59 -8.63 -13.20
C VAL A 272 10.53 -9.49 -12.36
N ARG A 273 10.53 -9.27 -11.06
CA ARG A 273 11.16 -10.12 -10.02
C ARG A 273 10.16 -10.40 -8.92
N SER A 274 10.30 -11.54 -8.26
CA SER A 274 9.49 -11.88 -7.09
C SER A 274 10.33 -12.47 -5.97
N VAL A 275 9.93 -12.20 -4.73
CA VAL A 275 10.57 -12.66 -3.50
C VAL A 275 9.50 -13.13 -2.53
N GLY A 276 9.75 -14.22 -1.80
CA GLY A 276 8.81 -14.76 -0.81
C GLY A 276 8.07 -15.99 -1.29
N LYS A 277 7.17 -16.51 -0.43
CA LYS A 277 6.35 -17.70 -0.71
C LYS A 277 4.87 -17.27 -0.80
N PHE A 278 4.30 -17.39 -1.97
CA PHE A 278 2.89 -17.05 -2.21
C PHE A 278 2.32 -17.84 -3.38
N HIS A 279 1.00 -18.05 -3.36
CA HIS A 279 0.29 -18.60 -4.50
C HIS A 279 -0.03 -17.47 -5.48
N CYS A 280 0.62 -17.50 -6.63
CA CYS A 280 0.39 -16.55 -7.72
C CYS A 280 0.06 -17.31 -9.00
N SER A 281 -1.03 -16.94 -9.65
CA SER A 281 -1.31 -17.34 -11.01
C SER A 281 -0.92 -16.21 -11.96
N TYR A 282 -0.06 -16.52 -12.95
CA TYR A 282 0.34 -15.55 -13.97
C TYR A 282 -0.62 -15.56 -15.14
N LEU A 283 -0.86 -14.39 -15.72
CA LEU A 283 -1.57 -14.25 -16.97
C LEU A 283 -0.51 -14.25 -18.11
N VAL A 284 -0.39 -15.36 -18.83
CA VAL A 284 0.39 -15.44 -20.05
C VAL A 284 -0.60 -15.41 -21.21
N ASP A 285 -0.51 -14.41 -22.11
CA ASP A 285 -1.40 -14.21 -23.27
C ASP A 285 -2.90 -14.31 -22.92
N GLY A 286 -3.30 -13.75 -21.77
CA GLY A 286 -4.67 -13.77 -21.28
C GLY A 286 -5.16 -15.11 -20.73
N LYS A 287 -4.28 -16.13 -20.62
CA LYS A 287 -4.58 -17.41 -20.00
C LYS A 287 -3.88 -17.53 -18.64
N VAL A 288 -4.59 -18.12 -17.68
CA VAL A 288 -4.04 -18.39 -16.33
C VAL A 288 -3.06 -19.57 -16.43
N SER A 289 -1.80 -19.37 -16.04
CA SER A 289 -0.85 -20.46 -15.75
C SER A 289 -0.60 -20.51 -14.24
N TRP A 290 -0.62 -21.71 -13.68
CA TRP A 290 -0.38 -22.00 -12.25
C TRP A 290 1.10 -22.26 -12.00
#